data_b632c920719d10bcc83893a647ced5e2
#
_entry.id   b632c920719d10bcc83893a647ced5e2
#
_cell.length_a   1.000
_cell.length_b   1.000
_cell.length_c   1.000
_cell.angle_alpha   90.00
_cell.angle_beta   90.00
_cell.angle_gamma   90.00
#
_symmetry.space_group_name_H-M   'P 1'
#
loop_
_entity.id
_entity.type
_entity.pdbx_description
1 polymer ?
#
loop_
_entity_poly.entity_id
_entity_poly.type
_entity_poly.pdbx_seq_one_letter_code
_entity_poly.pdbx_strand_id
1 'polypeptide(L)'
;MESEEVITVAGAKGGVGKTTTSINLGAGVAATGCDVVVVELDLAMANIVDFLSLPHEEDDPTLHDVLAGNADVEDAIYQVNSNFAVAPSGTDLEGYSSVDFDNLSAVLDDLRNNFDVVIVDTGAGLSRATIEPIRLADATVLVSTPRVAAIRDVDKTKT
;
A
#
# COMPACT_ATOMS: atom_id res chain seq x y z
N MET A 1 -17.80 -8.18 14.85
CA MET A 1 -16.79 -9.15 14.45
C MET A 1 -15.64 -8.35 13.82
N GLU A 2 -14.61 -8.30 14.54
CA GLU A 2 -13.44 -7.52 14.15
C GLU A 2 -12.51 -8.45 13.41
N SER A 3 -12.61 -8.46 12.10
CA SER A 3 -11.55 -9.03 11.29
C SER A 3 -10.61 -7.90 10.90
N GLU A 4 -9.51 -7.82 11.59
CA GLU A 4 -8.38 -6.97 11.20
C GLU A 4 -7.74 -7.59 9.96
N GLU A 5 -8.15 -7.16 8.77
CA GLU A 5 -7.73 -7.76 7.52
C GLU A 5 -6.67 -6.92 6.80
N VAL A 6 -5.65 -7.61 6.29
CA VAL A 6 -4.71 -7.04 5.31
C VAL A 6 -5.07 -7.55 3.92
N ILE A 7 -5.35 -6.62 3.02
CA ILE A 7 -5.68 -6.88 1.62
C ILE A 7 -4.58 -6.25 0.75
N THR A 8 -3.90 -7.06 -0.04
CA THR A 8 -2.91 -6.56 -1.01
C THR A 8 -3.54 -6.40 -2.37
N VAL A 9 -3.34 -5.24 -2.99
CA VAL A 9 -3.72 -4.96 -4.38
C VAL A 9 -2.49 -5.06 -5.25
N ALA A 10 -2.48 -6.01 -6.17
CA ALA A 10 -1.33 -6.34 -7.00
C ALA A 10 -1.70 -6.45 -8.49
N GLY A 11 -0.71 -6.33 -9.33
CA GLY A 11 -0.82 -6.53 -10.78
C GLY A 11 0.56 -6.51 -11.40
N ALA A 12 0.77 -7.33 -12.44
CA ALA A 12 2.09 -7.57 -13.00
C ALA A 12 2.63 -6.40 -13.84
N LYS A 13 1.78 -5.46 -14.25
CA LYS A 13 2.16 -4.31 -15.08
C LYS A 13 1.80 -2.98 -14.43
N GLY A 14 2.58 -1.93 -14.76
CA GLY A 14 2.25 -0.56 -14.43
C GLY A 14 1.06 -0.04 -15.24
N GLY A 15 0.34 0.96 -14.71
CA GLY A 15 -0.76 1.63 -15.40
C GLY A 15 -2.03 0.81 -15.56
N VAL A 16 -2.21 -0.29 -14.82
CA VAL A 16 -3.43 -1.13 -14.88
C VAL A 16 -4.51 -0.67 -13.90
N GLY A 17 -4.24 0.32 -13.05
CA GLY A 17 -5.20 0.88 -12.11
C GLY A 17 -5.11 0.34 -10.68
N LYS A 18 -3.95 -0.16 -10.25
CA LYS A 18 -3.74 -0.65 -8.87
C LYS A 18 -4.00 0.43 -7.83
N THR A 19 -3.35 1.58 -7.94
CA THR A 19 -3.52 2.69 -7.00
C THR A 19 -4.95 3.21 -7.00
N THR A 20 -5.55 3.39 -8.17
CA THR A 20 -6.96 3.79 -8.29
C THR A 20 -7.88 2.78 -7.60
N THR A 21 -7.63 1.48 -7.79
CA THR A 21 -8.39 0.40 -7.14
C THR A 21 -8.20 0.43 -5.63
N SER A 22 -6.97 0.57 -5.14
CA SER A 22 -6.64 0.61 -3.71
C SER A 22 -7.34 1.78 -3.01
N ILE A 23 -7.28 2.97 -3.57
CA ILE A 23 -7.91 4.17 -3.00
C ILE A 23 -9.43 4.05 -3.00
N ASN A 24 -10.03 3.62 -4.11
CA ASN A 24 -11.49 3.47 -4.19
C ASN A 24 -12.01 2.33 -3.32
N LEU A 25 -11.27 1.23 -3.21
CA LEU A 25 -11.60 0.15 -2.29
C LEU A 25 -11.56 0.66 -0.84
N GLY A 26 -10.50 1.39 -0.47
CA GLY A 26 -10.36 1.99 0.86
C GLY A 26 -11.51 2.95 1.18
N ALA A 27 -11.83 3.85 0.27
CA ALA A 27 -12.95 4.79 0.43
C ALA A 27 -14.29 4.06 0.54
N GLY A 28 -14.51 3.02 -0.26
CA GLY A 28 -15.73 2.21 -0.22
C GLY A 28 -15.90 1.46 1.09
N VAL A 29 -14.83 0.84 1.60
CA VAL A 29 -14.85 0.16 2.90
C VAL A 29 -15.04 1.16 4.05
N ALA A 30 -14.35 2.29 4.01
CA ALA A 30 -14.52 3.36 5.00
C ALA A 30 -15.96 3.91 5.04
N ALA A 31 -16.65 3.97 3.90
CA ALA A 31 -18.05 4.38 3.82
C ALA A 31 -19.00 3.42 4.56
N THR A 32 -18.59 2.19 4.86
CA THR A 32 -19.36 1.25 5.69
C THR A 32 -19.18 1.47 7.19
N GLY A 33 -18.28 2.38 7.60
CA GLY A 33 -17.99 2.70 9.00
C GLY A 33 -16.73 2.01 9.56
N CYS A 34 -16.00 1.26 8.74
CA CYS A 34 -14.72 0.66 9.12
C CYS A 34 -13.58 1.70 9.07
N ASP A 35 -12.63 1.58 10.00
CA ASP A 35 -11.39 2.35 9.97
C ASP A 35 -10.41 1.70 8.99
N VAL A 36 -9.99 2.43 7.97
CA VAL A 36 -9.18 1.92 6.86
C VAL A 36 -7.91 2.74 6.67
N VAL A 37 -6.81 2.06 6.43
CA VAL A 37 -5.57 2.68 5.94
C VAL A 37 -5.14 2.05 4.61
N VAL A 38 -4.75 2.89 3.65
CA VAL A 38 -4.09 2.46 2.41
C VAL A 38 -2.60 2.74 2.54
N VAL A 39 -1.80 1.68 2.42
CA VAL A 39 -0.34 1.71 2.52
C VAL A 39 0.26 1.66 1.12
N GLU A 40 1.06 2.65 0.75
CA GLU A 40 1.70 2.71 -0.56
C GLU A 40 3.05 1.99 -0.54
N LEU A 41 3.15 0.85 -1.21
CA LEU A 41 4.40 0.10 -1.42
C LEU A 41 4.93 0.17 -2.86
N ASP A 42 4.38 1.03 -3.70
CA ASP A 42 5.04 1.40 -4.96
C ASP A 42 6.15 2.43 -4.68
N LEU A 43 7.23 1.94 -4.11
CA LEU A 43 8.32 2.77 -3.59
C LEU A 43 9.09 3.52 -4.68
N ALA A 44 9.02 3.05 -5.92
CA ALA A 44 9.72 3.65 -7.06
C ALA A 44 8.85 4.71 -7.78
N MET A 45 7.53 4.58 -7.68
CA MET A 45 6.55 5.42 -8.39
C MET A 45 5.45 5.91 -7.44
N ALA A 46 5.86 6.39 -6.27
CA ALA A 46 4.95 6.92 -5.26
C ALA A 46 4.10 8.08 -5.81
N ASN A 47 2.78 8.01 -5.66
CA ASN A 47 1.85 9.00 -6.22
C ASN A 47 0.57 9.23 -5.40
N ILE A 48 0.39 8.57 -4.26
CA ILE A 48 -0.83 8.73 -3.43
C ILE A 48 -0.99 10.17 -2.95
N VAL A 49 0.10 10.83 -2.56
CA VAL A 49 0.08 12.22 -2.12
C VAL A 49 -0.53 13.12 -3.18
N ASP A 50 -0.05 13.02 -4.42
CA ASP A 50 -0.54 13.80 -5.54
C ASP A 50 -1.97 13.40 -5.92
N PHE A 51 -2.26 12.10 -5.95
CA PHE A 51 -3.57 11.56 -6.30
C PHE A 51 -4.68 12.07 -5.38
N LEU A 52 -4.39 12.20 -4.09
CA LEU A 52 -5.35 12.67 -3.07
C LEU A 52 -5.18 14.16 -2.75
N SER A 53 -4.22 14.86 -3.35
CA SER A 53 -3.89 16.25 -3.05
C SER A 53 -3.67 16.47 -1.54
N LEU A 54 -2.90 15.59 -0.92
CA LEU A 54 -2.63 15.66 0.51
C LEU A 54 -1.69 16.81 0.84
N PRO A 55 -1.89 17.52 1.96
CA PRO A 55 -0.94 18.50 2.48
C PRO A 55 0.27 17.76 3.07
N HIS A 56 1.24 17.44 2.25
CA HIS A 56 2.44 16.70 2.60
C HIS A 56 3.67 17.47 2.14
N GLU A 57 4.62 17.70 3.05
CA GLU A 57 5.87 18.40 2.78
C GLU A 57 7.02 17.40 2.58
N GLU A 58 8.12 17.85 1.99
CA GLU A 58 9.27 17.01 1.64
C GLU A 58 9.89 16.32 2.86
N ASP A 59 9.88 16.98 4.01
CA ASP A 59 10.45 16.46 5.27
C ASP A 59 9.45 15.64 6.11
N ASP A 60 8.20 15.51 5.68
CA ASP A 60 7.20 14.74 6.41
C ASP A 60 7.52 13.24 6.35
N PRO A 61 7.36 12.49 7.47
CA PRO A 61 7.64 11.06 7.50
C PRO A 61 6.82 10.28 6.47
N THR A 62 7.46 9.31 5.87
CA THR A 62 6.86 8.41 4.87
C THR A 62 7.10 6.94 5.24
N LEU A 63 6.49 6.06 4.48
CA LEU A 63 6.71 4.62 4.65
C LEU A 63 8.17 4.21 4.42
N HIS A 64 8.94 4.95 3.60
CA HIS A 64 10.39 4.76 3.48
C HIS A 64 11.09 4.88 4.83
N ASP A 65 10.78 5.91 5.61
CA ASP A 65 11.37 6.15 6.93
C ASP A 65 10.99 5.05 7.90
N VAL A 66 9.74 4.61 7.87
CA VAL A 66 9.24 3.53 8.73
C VAL A 66 9.96 2.21 8.42
N LEU A 67 10.05 1.82 7.14
CA LEU A 67 10.70 0.60 6.71
C LEU A 67 12.23 0.63 6.87
N ALA A 68 12.82 1.81 6.89
CA ALA A 68 14.23 2.02 7.22
C ALA A 68 14.52 1.99 8.75
N GLY A 69 13.48 1.98 9.59
CA GLY A 69 13.59 2.02 11.03
C GLY A 69 13.84 3.41 11.61
N ASN A 70 13.58 4.47 10.85
CA ASN A 70 13.84 5.86 11.24
C ASN A 70 12.61 6.61 11.76
N ALA A 71 11.43 6.02 11.63
CA ALA A 71 10.16 6.58 12.11
C ALA A 71 9.22 5.48 12.57
N ASP A 72 8.30 5.83 13.47
CA ASP A 72 7.20 4.94 13.84
C ASP A 72 6.09 5.02 12.76
N VAL A 73 5.32 3.96 12.60
CA VAL A 73 4.29 3.90 11.54
C VAL A 73 3.23 4.98 11.71
N GLU A 74 2.90 5.33 12.95
CA GLU A 74 1.92 6.36 13.28
C GLU A 74 2.31 7.75 12.72
N ASP A 75 3.61 8.05 12.68
CA ASP A 75 4.14 9.31 12.17
C ASP A 75 4.00 9.44 10.64
N ALA A 76 3.85 8.32 9.96
CA ALA A 76 3.70 8.25 8.50
C ALA A 76 2.25 8.02 8.04
N ILE A 77 1.28 8.16 8.94
CA ILE A 77 -0.16 8.02 8.64
C ILE A 77 -0.79 9.40 8.53
N TYR A 78 -1.49 9.65 7.43
CA TYR A 78 -2.16 10.92 7.12
C TYR A 78 -3.66 10.68 6.91
N GLN A 79 -4.49 11.40 7.70
CA GLN A 79 -5.95 11.28 7.59
C GLN A 79 -6.47 11.95 6.31
N VAL A 80 -7.31 11.24 5.59
CA VAL A 80 -8.08 11.77 4.45
C VAL A 80 -9.45 12.25 4.94
N ASN A 81 -10.09 11.45 5.79
CA ASN A 81 -11.32 11.80 6.49
C ASN A 81 -11.39 11.06 7.84
N SER A 82 -12.54 11.03 8.51
CA SER A 82 -12.68 10.52 9.88
C SER A 82 -12.28 9.05 10.06
N ASN A 83 -12.41 8.21 9.04
CA ASN A 83 -12.11 6.78 9.10
C ASN A 83 -11.37 6.24 7.89
N PHE A 84 -10.77 7.13 7.10
CA PHE A 84 -9.92 6.77 5.97
C PHE A 84 -8.59 7.52 6.05
N ALA A 85 -7.51 6.77 6.14
CA ALA A 85 -6.14 7.27 6.21
C ALA A 85 -5.26 6.64 5.13
N VAL A 86 -4.11 7.24 4.90
CA VAL A 86 -3.08 6.72 3.99
C VAL A 86 -1.71 6.78 4.64
N ALA A 87 -0.85 5.83 4.28
CA ALA A 87 0.57 5.83 4.61
C ALA A 87 1.36 5.89 3.29
N PRO A 88 1.75 7.10 2.84
CA PRO A 88 2.40 7.28 1.55
C PRO A 88 3.87 6.85 1.58
N SER A 89 4.39 6.45 0.44
CA SER A 89 5.83 6.28 0.21
C SER A 89 6.52 7.62 -0.02
N GLY A 90 7.82 7.65 0.25
CA GLY A 90 8.69 8.76 -0.14
C GLY A 90 9.00 8.74 -1.64
N THR A 91 9.53 9.84 -2.13
CA THR A 91 9.91 10.01 -3.53
C THR A 91 11.42 10.06 -3.74
N ASP A 92 12.21 10.05 -2.67
CA ASP A 92 13.65 10.14 -2.74
C ASP A 92 14.31 8.77 -2.95
N LEU A 93 15.40 8.76 -3.73
CA LEU A 93 16.15 7.52 -4.02
C LEU A 93 17.02 7.06 -2.84
N GLU A 94 17.45 7.97 -1.99
CA GLU A 94 18.22 7.64 -0.80
C GLU A 94 17.36 6.89 0.21
N GLY A 95 16.16 7.38 0.48
CA GLY A 95 15.18 6.71 1.30
C GLY A 95 14.83 5.33 0.76
N TYR A 96 14.65 5.20 -0.55
CA TYR A 96 14.40 3.91 -1.19
C TYR A 96 15.51 2.88 -0.94
N SER A 97 16.78 3.30 -1.01
CA SER A 97 17.92 2.39 -0.78
C SER A 97 18.06 1.91 0.65
N SER A 98 17.45 2.62 1.60
CA SER A 98 17.49 2.31 3.04
C SER A 98 16.32 1.42 3.51
N VAL A 99 15.36 1.13 2.64
CA VAL A 99 14.18 0.32 2.96
C VAL A 99 14.58 -1.12 3.25
N ASP A 100 14.10 -1.64 4.38
CA ASP A 100 14.23 -3.03 4.76
C ASP A 100 12.85 -3.70 4.82
N PHE A 101 12.57 -4.58 3.87
CA PHE A 101 11.30 -5.32 3.80
C PHE A 101 11.13 -6.36 4.92
N ASP A 102 12.18 -6.68 5.65
CA ASP A 102 12.06 -7.53 6.84
C ASP A 102 11.26 -6.83 7.97
N ASN A 103 11.18 -5.50 7.93
CA ASN A 103 10.36 -4.70 8.83
C ASN A 103 8.85 -4.67 8.45
N LEU A 104 8.49 -5.09 7.26
CA LEU A 104 7.12 -4.97 6.75
C LEU A 104 6.10 -5.74 7.59
N SER A 105 6.45 -6.94 8.04
CA SER A 105 5.55 -7.74 8.89
C SER A 105 5.16 -7.01 10.17
N ALA A 106 6.15 -6.44 10.87
CA ALA A 106 5.91 -5.67 12.09
C ALA A 106 5.08 -4.41 11.83
N VAL A 107 5.33 -3.71 10.72
CA VAL A 107 4.55 -2.54 10.31
C VAL A 107 3.09 -2.91 10.04
N LEU A 108 2.83 -4.02 9.36
CA LEU A 108 1.47 -4.48 9.09
C LEU A 108 0.76 -4.91 10.39
N ASP A 109 1.48 -5.54 11.32
CA ASP A 109 0.93 -5.91 12.63
C ASP A 109 0.55 -4.66 13.46
N ASP A 110 1.38 -3.63 13.46
CA ASP A 110 1.08 -2.35 14.12
C ASP A 110 -0.16 -1.69 13.50
N LEU A 111 -0.28 -1.72 12.16
CA LEU A 111 -1.45 -1.19 11.47
C LEU A 111 -2.73 -1.99 11.76
N ARG A 112 -2.65 -3.32 11.85
CA ARG A 112 -3.78 -4.17 12.26
C ARG A 112 -4.32 -3.78 13.64
N ASN A 113 -3.47 -3.36 14.56
CA ASN A 113 -3.89 -2.96 15.89
C ASN A 113 -4.68 -1.64 15.92
N ASN A 114 -4.61 -0.84 14.87
CA ASN A 114 -5.19 0.50 14.81
C ASN A 114 -6.28 0.67 13.74
N PHE A 115 -6.38 -0.26 12.80
CA PHE A 115 -7.32 -0.20 11.68
C PHE A 115 -8.05 -1.53 11.50
N ASP A 116 -9.31 -1.47 11.10
CA ASP A 116 -10.11 -2.65 10.78
C ASP A 116 -9.65 -3.29 9.47
N VAL A 117 -9.23 -2.47 8.50
CA VAL A 117 -8.75 -2.94 7.19
C VAL A 117 -7.48 -2.18 6.79
N VAL A 118 -6.45 -2.94 6.44
CA VAL A 118 -5.20 -2.43 5.86
C VAL A 118 -5.17 -2.83 4.39
N ILE A 119 -5.12 -1.87 3.48
CA ILE A 119 -5.00 -2.10 2.05
C ILE A 119 -3.57 -1.75 1.62
N VAL A 120 -2.88 -2.70 1.03
CA VAL A 120 -1.52 -2.49 0.54
C VAL A 120 -1.53 -2.31 -0.97
N ASP A 121 -1.17 -1.12 -1.43
CA ASP A 121 -1.01 -0.78 -2.85
C ASP A 121 0.41 -1.08 -3.29
N THR A 122 0.59 -2.05 -4.19
CA THR A 122 1.92 -2.49 -4.64
C THR A 122 2.34 -1.85 -5.95
N GLY A 123 3.65 -1.86 -6.21
CA GLY A 123 4.22 -1.49 -7.49
C GLY A 123 4.02 -2.57 -8.57
N ALA A 124 4.56 -2.31 -9.76
CA ALA A 124 4.53 -3.25 -10.86
C ALA A 124 5.61 -4.33 -10.73
N GLY A 125 5.36 -5.48 -11.34
CA GLY A 125 6.33 -6.57 -11.45
C GLY A 125 6.34 -7.54 -10.28
N LEU A 126 7.41 -8.33 -10.17
CA LEU A 126 7.59 -9.41 -9.20
C LEU A 126 8.75 -9.12 -8.25
N SER A 127 8.94 -7.88 -7.88
CA SER A 127 9.93 -7.47 -6.89
C SER A 127 9.53 -7.89 -5.47
N ARG A 128 10.46 -7.78 -4.55
CA ARG A 128 10.20 -8.03 -3.12
C ARG A 128 9.08 -7.12 -2.58
N ALA A 129 9.01 -5.88 -3.08
CA ALA A 129 7.95 -4.92 -2.73
C ALA A 129 6.54 -5.36 -3.17
N THR A 130 6.42 -6.31 -4.09
CA THR A 130 5.15 -6.90 -4.52
C THR A 130 4.90 -8.25 -3.85
N ILE A 131 5.93 -9.09 -3.74
CA ILE A 131 5.80 -10.47 -3.27
C ILE A 131 5.57 -10.52 -1.75
N GLU A 132 6.33 -9.77 -0.96
CA GLU A 132 6.20 -9.78 0.50
C GLU A 132 4.79 -9.34 0.98
N PRO A 133 4.18 -8.25 0.48
CA PRO A 133 2.81 -7.93 0.85
C PRO A 133 1.80 -9.02 0.51
N ILE A 134 1.97 -9.70 -0.63
CA ILE A 134 1.10 -10.82 -1.01
C ILE A 134 1.21 -11.97 -0.01
N ARG A 135 2.42 -12.29 0.42
CA ARG A 135 2.66 -13.36 1.40
C ARG A 135 2.09 -13.04 2.78
N LEU A 136 2.09 -11.79 3.18
CA LEU A 136 1.65 -11.33 4.50
C LEU A 136 0.16 -10.98 4.55
N ALA A 137 -0.51 -10.89 3.40
CA ALA A 137 -1.92 -10.53 3.32
C ALA A 137 -2.86 -11.70 3.60
N ASP A 138 -4.05 -11.38 4.12
CA ASP A 138 -5.16 -12.32 4.27
C ASP A 138 -5.86 -12.57 2.93
N ALA A 139 -5.88 -11.57 2.06
CA ALA A 139 -6.45 -11.64 0.71
C ALA A 139 -5.64 -10.79 -0.28
N THR A 140 -5.70 -11.16 -1.54
CA THR A 140 -5.07 -10.40 -2.62
C THR A 140 -6.07 -10.10 -3.73
N VAL A 141 -6.16 -8.83 -4.11
CA VAL A 141 -6.92 -8.36 -5.27
C VAL A 141 -5.95 -8.21 -6.44
N LEU A 142 -6.18 -8.95 -7.51
CA LEU A 142 -5.38 -8.86 -8.73
C LEU A 142 -6.05 -7.95 -9.74
N VAL A 143 -5.34 -6.89 -10.15
CA VAL A 143 -5.81 -5.91 -11.13
C VAL A 143 -5.12 -6.13 -12.46
N SER A 144 -5.90 -6.20 -13.52
CA SER A 144 -5.41 -6.38 -14.88
C SER A 144 -6.30 -5.66 -15.89
N THR A 145 -5.75 -5.40 -17.07
CA THR A 145 -6.54 -4.98 -18.24
C THR A 145 -6.94 -6.21 -19.04
N PRO A 146 -8.02 -6.16 -19.85
CA PRO A 146 -8.48 -7.30 -20.64
C PRO A 146 -7.63 -7.54 -21.90
N ARG A 147 -6.30 -7.41 -21.77
CA ARG A 147 -5.34 -7.68 -22.84
C ARG A 147 -4.66 -9.03 -22.54
N VAL A 148 -4.46 -9.86 -23.57
CA VAL A 148 -3.88 -11.19 -23.43
C VAL A 148 -2.53 -11.16 -22.68
N ALA A 149 -1.66 -10.20 -22.99
CA ALA A 149 -0.36 -10.06 -22.32
C ALA A 149 -0.53 -9.76 -20.81
N ALA A 150 -1.44 -8.86 -20.45
CA ALA A 150 -1.71 -8.50 -19.06
C ALA A 150 -2.32 -9.68 -18.27
N ILE A 151 -3.19 -10.46 -18.89
CA ILE A 151 -3.79 -11.65 -18.27
C ILE A 151 -2.70 -12.69 -17.96
N ARG A 152 -1.76 -12.93 -18.89
CA ARG A 152 -0.63 -13.84 -18.68
C ARG A 152 0.29 -13.38 -17.54
N ASP A 153 0.51 -12.07 -17.40
CA ASP A 153 1.33 -11.52 -16.32
C ASP A 153 0.64 -11.65 -14.95
N VAL A 154 -0.68 -11.51 -14.88
CA VAL A 154 -1.47 -11.79 -13.66
C VAL A 154 -1.38 -13.26 -13.27
N ASP A 155 -1.44 -14.18 -14.23
CA ASP A 155 -1.30 -15.61 -13.95
C ASP A 155 0.06 -15.97 -13.33
N LYS A 156 1.14 -15.28 -13.73
CA LYS A 156 2.45 -15.42 -13.08
C LYS A 156 2.45 -14.90 -11.64
N THR A 157 1.67 -13.89 -11.36
CA THR A 157 1.58 -13.29 -10.01
C THR A 157 0.83 -14.18 -9.02
N LYS A 158 -0.09 -15.02 -9.49
CA LYS A 158 -0.85 -15.95 -8.64
C LYS A 158 -0.02 -17.08 -8.01
N THR A 159 1.11 -17.37 -8.57
CA THR A 159 2.01 -18.41 -8.06
C THR A 159 2.95 -17.88 -6.98
#